data_a04ec11f1b26fdf277f568b9f5ed3be7
#
_entry.id   a04ec11f1b26fdf277f568b9f5ed3be7
#
_cell.length_a   1.000
_cell.length_b   1.000
_cell.length_c   1.000
_cell.angle_alpha   90.00
_cell.angle_beta   90.00
_cell.angle_gamma   90.00
#
_symmetry.space_group_name_H-M   'P 1'
#
loop_
_entity.id
_entity.type
_entity.pdbx_description
1 polymer ?
#
loop_
_entity_poly.entity_id
_entity_poly.type
_entity_poly.pdbx_seq_one_letter_code
_entity_poly.pdbx_strand_id
1 'polypeptide(L)'
;MKIATHLLYFNQDSFILKSIEMIAPFVDKIYVAWSEFPWVYNPQARDLFKNQSNPELLKQSPYYDKIELIIGNWNLEEDQRNCCLDAAKRDGMDYLLIIDADEFYTKDNLKKLIIDIELNPDFEYYRTPWFTYWKDYNHIIVNENNDYINGYPEVCVNLRHNSRFIRCRRLSGDNVKQLSSLCGHASYVLNNEECWSKINTWGHAHQFDRNQWYMDKWINWNENTINLHPIDPSAWYKTIKTPEELKLNI
;
A
#
# COMPACT_ATOMS: atom_id res chain seq x y z
N MET A 1 24.20 -5.09 -0.98
CA MET A 1 23.05 -4.23 -0.66
C MET A 1 22.12 -4.99 0.27
N LYS A 2 21.84 -4.47 1.47
CA LYS A 2 20.86 -5.05 2.40
C LYS A 2 19.53 -4.32 2.25
N ILE A 3 18.47 -5.07 1.94
CA ILE A 3 17.14 -4.53 1.68
C ILE A 3 16.17 -5.04 2.73
N ALA A 4 15.43 -4.15 3.37
CA ALA A 4 14.24 -4.51 4.13
C ALA A 4 12.98 -4.02 3.43
N THR A 5 11.84 -4.53 3.85
CA THR A 5 10.53 -3.96 3.52
C THR A 5 9.74 -3.69 4.80
N HIS A 6 8.79 -2.77 4.73
CA HIS A 6 7.77 -2.66 5.76
C HIS A 6 6.37 -2.86 5.18
N LEU A 7 5.49 -3.40 6.01
CA LEU A 7 4.07 -3.64 5.75
C LEU A 7 3.27 -3.04 6.91
N LEU A 8 2.28 -2.21 6.60
CA LEU A 8 1.30 -1.78 7.59
C LEU A 8 0.18 -2.83 7.65
N TYR A 9 -0.13 -3.33 8.86
CA TYR A 9 -1.05 -4.45 9.04
C TYR A 9 -2.28 -4.03 9.85
N PHE A 10 -3.31 -3.57 9.13
CA PHE A 10 -4.59 -3.14 9.69
C PHE A 10 -5.72 -3.63 8.77
N ASN A 11 -6.51 -4.62 9.22
CA ASN A 11 -7.60 -5.25 8.45
C ASN A 11 -7.15 -5.79 7.07
N GLN A 12 -6.00 -6.48 7.03
CA GLN A 12 -5.36 -6.93 5.80
C GLN A 12 -5.06 -8.44 5.78
N ASP A 13 -5.80 -9.24 6.56
CA ASP A 13 -5.58 -10.70 6.64
C ASP A 13 -5.67 -11.39 5.28
N SER A 14 -6.54 -10.91 4.39
CA SER A 14 -6.71 -11.44 3.04
C SER A 14 -5.49 -11.25 2.13
N PHE A 15 -4.61 -10.30 2.45
CA PHE A 15 -3.46 -9.92 1.61
C PHE A 15 -2.11 -10.24 2.22
N ILE A 16 -1.97 -10.15 3.55
CA ILE A 16 -0.68 -10.07 4.23
C ILE A 16 0.26 -11.26 3.92
N LEU A 17 -0.23 -12.49 3.93
CA LEU A 17 0.62 -13.64 3.63
C LEU A 17 1.07 -13.68 2.17
N LYS A 18 0.20 -13.32 1.24
CA LYS A 18 0.53 -13.23 -0.19
C LYS A 18 1.57 -12.14 -0.46
N SER A 19 1.42 -10.99 0.18
CA SER A 19 2.38 -9.89 0.08
C SER A 19 3.75 -10.30 0.63
N ILE A 20 3.78 -10.95 1.79
CA ILE A 20 5.02 -11.50 2.36
C ILE A 20 5.65 -12.53 1.43
N GLU A 21 4.89 -13.49 0.91
CA GLU A 21 5.39 -14.53 0.01
C GLU A 21 5.97 -13.94 -1.29
N MET A 22 5.35 -12.90 -1.81
CA MET A 22 5.84 -12.17 -2.99
C MET A 22 7.18 -11.50 -2.74
N ILE A 23 7.33 -10.78 -1.60
CA ILE A 23 8.50 -9.92 -1.37
C ILE A 23 9.66 -10.63 -0.67
N ALA A 24 9.39 -11.62 0.19
CA ALA A 24 10.40 -12.26 1.04
C ALA A 24 11.61 -12.84 0.29
N PRO A 25 11.49 -13.38 -0.94
CA PRO A 25 12.65 -13.84 -1.70
C PRO A 25 13.65 -12.74 -2.10
N PHE A 26 13.24 -11.47 -2.01
CA PHE A 26 13.99 -10.31 -2.50
C PHE A 26 14.53 -9.40 -1.39
N VAL A 27 14.18 -9.66 -0.13
CA VAL A 27 14.56 -8.83 1.00
C VAL A 27 15.23 -9.64 2.10
N ASP A 28 16.05 -8.99 2.91
CA ASP A 28 16.72 -9.59 4.05
C ASP A 28 15.83 -9.61 5.29
N LYS A 29 14.94 -8.59 5.43
CA LYS A 29 14.07 -8.43 6.60
C LYS A 29 12.73 -7.78 6.24
N ILE A 30 11.70 -8.13 6.99
CA ILE A 30 10.32 -7.65 6.82
C ILE A 30 9.84 -7.09 8.16
N TYR A 31 9.54 -5.79 8.23
CA TYR A 31 8.94 -5.16 9.39
C TYR A 31 7.43 -5.08 9.18
N VAL A 32 6.66 -5.69 10.08
CA VAL A 32 5.20 -5.63 10.05
C VAL A 32 4.73 -4.78 11.22
N ALA A 33 4.18 -3.61 10.94
CA ALA A 33 3.67 -2.71 11.97
C ALA A 33 2.16 -2.91 12.16
N TRP A 34 1.80 -3.49 13.30
CA TRP A 34 0.41 -3.77 13.68
C TRP A 34 -0.06 -2.79 14.75
N SER A 35 -1.25 -2.20 14.57
CA SER A 35 -1.91 -1.30 15.52
C SER A 35 -3.31 -1.80 15.82
N GLU A 36 -3.72 -1.77 17.09
CA GLU A 36 -5.11 -2.10 17.49
C GLU A 36 -6.11 -1.07 16.96
N PHE A 37 -5.71 0.20 16.92
CA PHE A 37 -6.58 1.30 16.54
C PHE A 37 -6.17 1.92 15.20
N PRO A 38 -7.14 2.44 14.41
CA PRO A 38 -6.83 3.23 13.23
C PRO A 38 -6.18 4.56 13.60
N TRP A 39 -5.61 5.23 12.62
CA TRP A 39 -5.09 6.59 12.79
C TRP A 39 -6.21 7.58 13.17
N VAL A 40 -5.83 8.73 13.73
CA VAL A 40 -6.78 9.72 14.26
C VAL A 40 -7.40 10.65 13.21
N TYR A 41 -7.24 10.39 11.92
CA TYR A 41 -7.85 11.21 10.85
C TYR A 41 -9.39 11.25 10.93
N ASN A 42 -10.01 10.20 11.48
CA ASN A 42 -11.41 10.17 11.84
C ASN A 42 -11.54 9.72 13.30
N PRO A 43 -11.48 10.66 14.28
CA PRO A 43 -11.52 10.31 15.70
C PRO A 43 -12.78 9.53 16.11
N GLN A 44 -13.92 9.80 15.45
CA GLN A 44 -15.19 9.12 15.73
C GLN A 44 -15.18 7.65 15.32
N ALA A 45 -14.37 7.29 14.33
CA ALA A 45 -14.24 5.92 13.87
C ALA A 45 -13.25 5.09 14.72
N ARG A 46 -12.36 5.74 15.47
CA ARG A 46 -11.26 5.07 16.17
C ARG A 46 -11.72 3.96 17.11
N ASP A 47 -12.79 4.19 17.85
CA ASP A 47 -13.31 3.21 18.80
C ASP A 47 -14.26 2.18 18.15
N LEU A 48 -14.80 2.52 16.97
CA LEU A 48 -15.77 1.69 16.25
C LEU A 48 -15.11 0.69 15.28
N PHE A 49 -13.95 1.06 14.73
CA PHE A 49 -13.26 0.28 13.69
C PHE A 49 -11.87 -0.16 14.16
N LYS A 50 -11.84 -1.01 15.19
CA LYS A 50 -10.59 -1.64 15.63
C LYS A 50 -10.07 -2.61 14.58
N ASN A 51 -8.74 -2.80 14.60
CA ASN A 51 -8.07 -3.79 13.78
C ASN A 51 -8.57 -5.20 14.11
N GLN A 52 -9.09 -5.89 13.12
CA GLN A 52 -9.55 -7.27 13.21
C GLN A 52 -8.47 -8.26 12.74
N SER A 53 -7.34 -7.76 12.23
CA SER A 53 -6.23 -8.60 11.77
C SER A 53 -5.62 -9.38 12.93
N ASN A 54 -5.36 -10.66 12.68
CA ASN A 54 -4.74 -11.56 13.64
C ASN A 54 -3.22 -11.65 13.41
N PRO A 55 -2.36 -11.05 14.27
CA PRO A 55 -0.91 -11.12 14.12
C PRO A 55 -0.34 -12.55 14.13
N GLU A 56 -1.03 -13.51 14.76
CA GLU A 56 -0.63 -14.92 14.78
C GLU A 56 -0.63 -15.54 13.37
N LEU A 57 -1.39 -14.96 12.43
CA LEU A 57 -1.39 -15.39 11.03
C LEU A 57 0.01 -15.34 10.41
N LEU A 58 0.84 -14.39 10.81
CA LEU A 58 2.22 -14.24 10.31
C LEU A 58 3.07 -15.49 10.54
N LYS A 59 2.80 -16.27 11.58
CA LYS A 59 3.50 -17.52 11.90
C LYS A 59 3.26 -18.62 10.85
N GLN A 60 2.26 -18.47 10.00
CA GLN A 60 1.99 -19.40 8.90
C GLN A 60 2.88 -19.15 7.68
N SER A 61 3.57 -18.01 7.63
CA SER A 61 4.48 -17.70 6.54
C SER A 61 5.72 -18.60 6.60
N PRO A 62 6.15 -19.20 5.46
CA PRO A 62 7.43 -19.93 5.39
C PRO A 62 8.65 -19.01 5.58
N TYR A 63 8.45 -17.69 5.61
CA TYR A 63 9.47 -16.66 5.82
C TYR A 63 9.34 -15.97 7.17
N TYR A 64 8.71 -16.63 8.15
CA TYR A 64 8.48 -16.03 9.47
C TYR A 64 9.77 -15.60 10.17
N ASP A 65 10.87 -16.28 9.91
CA ASP A 65 12.21 -15.97 10.42
C ASP A 65 12.75 -14.60 9.94
N LYS A 66 12.24 -14.07 8.81
CA LYS A 66 12.56 -12.72 8.33
C LYS A 66 11.67 -11.63 8.93
N ILE A 67 10.57 -12.00 9.60
CA ILE A 67 9.55 -11.05 10.06
C ILE A 67 9.89 -10.51 11.45
N GLU A 68 9.88 -9.20 11.58
CA GLU A 68 9.81 -8.50 12.87
C GLU A 68 8.44 -7.84 13.00
N LEU A 69 7.63 -8.34 13.93
CA LEU A 69 6.34 -7.74 14.25
C LEU A 69 6.54 -6.60 15.26
N ILE A 70 6.13 -5.40 14.86
CA ILE A 70 6.16 -4.19 15.69
C ILE A 70 4.72 -3.86 16.09
N ILE A 71 4.41 -4.04 17.37
CA ILE A 71 3.09 -3.73 17.92
C ILE A 71 3.13 -2.34 18.57
N GLY A 72 2.18 -1.48 18.18
CA GLY A 72 2.07 -0.15 18.73
C GLY A 72 0.70 0.48 18.45
N ASN A 73 0.53 1.71 18.92
CA ASN A 73 -0.63 2.54 18.60
C ASN A 73 -0.13 3.91 18.16
N TRP A 74 -0.23 4.17 16.88
CA TRP A 74 0.21 5.44 16.29
C TRP A 74 -0.99 6.31 15.96
N ASN A 75 -0.85 7.61 16.19
CA ASN A 75 -1.89 8.56 15.83
C ASN A 75 -1.90 8.90 14.34
N LEU A 76 -0.73 8.87 13.73
CA LEU A 76 -0.54 9.23 12.32
C LEU A 76 0.12 8.08 11.56
N GLU A 77 -0.17 7.99 10.27
CA GLU A 77 0.42 7.00 9.38
C GLU A 77 1.94 7.15 9.29
N GLU A 78 2.42 8.39 9.16
CA GLU A 78 3.84 8.68 9.10
C GLU A 78 4.60 8.21 10.36
N ASP A 79 3.99 8.27 11.54
CA ASP A 79 4.61 7.78 12.77
C ASP A 79 4.75 6.25 12.74
N GLN A 80 3.73 5.55 12.27
CA GLN A 80 3.75 4.11 12.09
C GLN A 80 4.79 3.67 11.04
N ARG A 81 4.91 4.39 9.93
CA ARG A 81 5.94 4.13 8.92
C ARG A 81 7.34 4.45 9.43
N ASN A 82 7.49 5.53 10.19
CA ASN A 82 8.78 5.92 10.78
C ASN A 82 9.28 4.91 11.81
N CYS A 83 8.42 4.21 12.55
CA CYS A 83 8.90 3.18 13.47
C CYS A 83 9.57 2.01 12.72
N CYS A 84 9.06 1.63 11.55
CA CYS A 84 9.69 0.62 10.69
C CYS A 84 11.00 1.14 10.07
N LEU A 85 11.03 2.41 9.67
CA LEU A 85 12.24 3.05 9.15
C LEU A 85 13.34 3.09 10.21
N ASP A 86 13.02 3.43 11.44
CA ASP A 86 13.96 3.45 12.56
C ASP A 86 14.46 2.02 12.89
N ALA A 87 13.59 1.02 12.83
CA ALA A 87 13.98 -0.38 12.98
C ALA A 87 14.95 -0.83 11.87
N ALA A 88 14.68 -0.46 10.62
CA ALA A 88 15.57 -0.78 9.49
C ALA A 88 16.94 -0.10 9.63
N LYS A 89 16.99 1.15 10.08
CA LYS A 89 18.27 1.85 10.39
C LYS A 89 19.02 1.18 11.53
N ARG A 90 18.33 0.82 12.62
CA ARG A 90 18.90 0.09 13.77
C ARG A 90 19.58 -1.21 13.33
N ASP A 91 18.96 -1.93 12.40
CA ASP A 91 19.45 -3.23 11.92
C ASP A 91 20.46 -3.10 10.77
N GLY A 92 20.85 -1.88 10.41
CA GLY A 92 21.89 -1.61 9.41
C GLY A 92 21.49 -2.00 7.99
N MET A 93 20.20 -1.81 7.64
CA MET A 93 19.73 -1.96 6.27
C MET A 93 20.15 -0.77 5.41
N ASP A 94 20.41 -1.01 4.13
CA ASP A 94 20.77 0.05 3.17
C ASP A 94 19.52 0.73 2.59
N TYR A 95 18.45 -0.07 2.37
CA TYR A 95 17.20 0.37 1.75
C TYR A 95 16.00 -0.20 2.49
N LEU A 96 14.90 0.57 2.52
CA LEU A 96 13.61 0.12 3.00
C LEU A 96 12.58 0.25 1.88
N LEU A 97 12.08 -0.88 1.39
CA LEU A 97 10.95 -0.91 0.48
C LEU A 97 9.67 -0.54 1.23
N ILE A 98 8.85 0.28 0.61
CA ILE A 98 7.57 0.76 1.11
C ILE A 98 6.51 0.01 0.31
N ILE A 99 5.98 -1.07 0.88
CA ILE A 99 4.96 -1.91 0.24
C ILE A 99 3.81 -2.06 1.24
N ASP A 100 2.61 -1.66 0.85
CA ASP A 100 1.42 -1.95 1.65
C ASP A 100 0.91 -3.36 1.33
N ALA A 101 0.19 -4.00 2.27
CA ALA A 101 -0.17 -5.41 2.13
C ALA A 101 -1.06 -5.70 0.91
N ASP A 102 -1.75 -4.68 0.38
CA ASP A 102 -2.60 -4.72 -0.81
C ASP A 102 -1.88 -4.27 -2.10
N GLU A 103 -0.55 -4.16 -2.08
CA GLU A 103 0.29 -3.81 -3.24
C GLU A 103 1.03 -5.04 -3.78
N PHE A 104 0.84 -5.33 -5.07
CA PHE A 104 1.38 -6.52 -5.70
C PHE A 104 2.22 -6.19 -6.93
N TYR A 105 3.34 -6.87 -7.04
CA TYR A 105 4.22 -6.83 -8.20
C TYR A 105 4.28 -8.21 -8.85
N THR A 106 4.38 -8.27 -10.16
CA THR A 106 4.86 -9.48 -10.79
C THR A 106 6.33 -9.72 -10.38
N LYS A 107 6.76 -10.98 -10.41
CA LYS A 107 8.15 -11.33 -10.08
C LYS A 107 9.18 -10.53 -10.91
N ASP A 108 8.88 -10.30 -12.18
CA ASP A 108 9.76 -9.55 -13.09
C ASP A 108 9.76 -8.06 -12.76
N ASN A 109 8.61 -7.47 -12.45
CA ASN A 109 8.53 -6.08 -12.00
C ASN A 109 9.27 -5.86 -10.67
N LEU A 110 9.19 -6.81 -9.74
CA LEU A 110 9.89 -6.70 -8.47
C LEU A 110 11.41 -6.84 -8.63
N LYS A 111 11.88 -7.79 -9.45
CA LYS A 111 13.29 -7.89 -9.81
C LYS A 111 13.80 -6.62 -10.46
N LYS A 112 13.04 -6.08 -11.43
CA LYS A 112 13.38 -4.85 -12.11
C LYS A 112 13.46 -3.68 -11.13
N LEU A 113 12.50 -3.55 -10.21
CA LEU A 113 12.49 -2.53 -9.15
C LEU A 113 13.81 -2.53 -8.36
N ILE A 114 14.25 -3.70 -7.91
CA ILE A 114 15.46 -3.86 -7.10
C ILE A 114 16.71 -3.54 -7.92
N ILE A 115 16.80 -4.02 -9.15
CA ILE A 115 17.93 -3.72 -10.06
C ILE A 115 17.98 -2.21 -10.34
N ASP A 116 16.86 -1.59 -10.63
CA ASP A 116 16.79 -0.16 -10.92
C ASP A 116 17.22 0.69 -9.70
N ILE A 117 16.88 0.26 -8.46
CA ILE A 117 17.37 0.91 -7.23
C ILE A 117 18.90 0.75 -7.11
N GLU A 118 19.42 -0.45 -7.33
CA GLU A 118 20.86 -0.74 -7.24
C GLU A 118 21.69 0.06 -8.24
N LEU A 119 21.16 0.27 -9.46
CA LEU A 119 21.80 1.05 -10.52
C LEU A 119 21.70 2.57 -10.31
N ASN A 120 20.91 3.03 -9.36
CA ASN A 120 20.69 4.46 -9.08
C ASN A 120 20.89 4.79 -7.60
N PRO A 121 22.08 4.54 -7.00
CA PRO A 121 22.28 4.58 -5.55
C PRO A 121 22.28 5.99 -4.93
N ASP A 122 22.35 7.05 -5.75
CA ASP A 122 22.54 8.43 -5.30
C ASP A 122 21.23 9.16 -4.96
N PHE A 123 20.08 8.50 -5.20
CA PHE A 123 18.78 9.08 -4.90
C PHE A 123 18.35 8.82 -3.46
N GLU A 124 17.63 9.76 -2.87
CA GLU A 124 17.12 9.67 -1.49
C GLU A 124 15.95 8.68 -1.40
N TYR A 125 15.09 8.70 -2.42
CA TYR A 125 13.95 7.78 -2.50
C TYR A 125 13.49 7.57 -3.93
N TYR A 126 12.60 6.57 -4.11
CA TYR A 126 12.18 6.10 -5.42
C TYR A 126 10.66 6.03 -5.49
N ARG A 127 10.12 6.31 -6.67
CA ARG A 127 8.69 6.21 -7.01
C ARG A 127 8.48 5.23 -8.14
N THR A 128 7.32 4.58 -8.17
CA THR A 128 6.92 3.68 -9.26
C THR A 128 5.47 3.95 -9.68
N PRO A 129 5.10 3.74 -10.94
CA PRO A 129 3.70 3.80 -11.33
C PRO A 129 2.90 2.68 -10.69
N TRP A 130 1.66 2.97 -10.34
CA TRP A 130 0.69 1.97 -9.96
C TRP A 130 -0.62 2.11 -10.71
N PHE A 131 -1.37 0.98 -10.78
CA PHE A 131 -2.75 0.95 -11.21
C PHE A 131 -3.61 0.30 -10.13
N THR A 132 -4.90 0.57 -10.10
CA THR A 132 -5.79 0.12 -9.03
C THR A 132 -6.83 -0.84 -9.55
N TYR A 133 -6.93 -2.01 -8.91
CA TYR A 133 -8.04 -2.95 -9.12
C TYR A 133 -9.31 -2.45 -8.43
N TRP A 134 -10.46 -2.84 -8.99
CA TRP A 134 -11.77 -2.45 -8.46
C TRP A 134 -12.68 -3.64 -8.30
N LYS A 135 -13.19 -3.89 -7.08
CA LYS A 135 -14.06 -5.02 -6.69
C LYS A 135 -13.38 -6.38 -6.75
N ASP A 136 -12.68 -6.65 -7.82
CA ASP A 136 -11.97 -7.90 -8.09
C ASP A 136 -10.73 -7.65 -8.97
N TYR A 137 -10.01 -8.71 -9.31
CA TYR A 137 -8.83 -8.63 -10.19
C TYR A 137 -9.18 -8.58 -11.69
N ASN A 138 -10.48 -8.61 -12.07
CA ASN A 138 -10.92 -8.54 -13.45
C ASN A 138 -11.22 -7.13 -13.93
N HIS A 139 -11.25 -6.17 -13.01
CA HIS A 139 -11.52 -4.76 -13.30
C HIS A 139 -10.42 -3.88 -12.77
N ILE A 140 -9.99 -2.91 -13.60
CA ILE A 140 -9.06 -1.85 -13.20
C ILE A 140 -9.69 -0.48 -13.44
N ILE A 141 -9.23 0.49 -12.67
CA ILE A 141 -9.64 1.88 -12.78
C ILE A 141 -8.84 2.58 -13.86
N VAL A 142 -9.52 3.41 -14.65
CA VAL A 142 -8.90 4.32 -15.62
C VAL A 142 -9.41 5.75 -15.44
N ASN A 143 -8.61 6.73 -15.86
CA ASN A 143 -9.01 8.12 -15.95
C ASN A 143 -9.86 8.40 -17.21
N GLU A 144 -10.25 9.66 -17.43
CA GLU A 144 -11.05 10.07 -18.59
C GLU A 144 -10.37 9.80 -19.94
N ASN A 145 -9.03 9.73 -19.98
CA ASN A 145 -8.25 9.41 -21.17
C ASN A 145 -8.02 7.91 -21.38
N ASN A 146 -8.65 7.06 -20.55
CA ASN A 146 -8.42 5.61 -20.48
C ASN A 146 -6.99 5.20 -20.07
N ASP A 147 -6.25 6.08 -19.40
CA ASP A 147 -4.97 5.72 -18.78
C ASP A 147 -5.23 5.04 -17.44
N TYR A 148 -4.58 3.90 -17.22
CA TYR A 148 -4.71 3.11 -16.00
C TYR A 148 -3.68 3.47 -14.93
N ILE A 149 -2.69 4.31 -15.21
CA ILE A 149 -1.75 4.77 -14.18
C ILE A 149 -2.45 5.79 -13.28
N ASN A 150 -2.69 5.39 -12.02
CA ASN A 150 -3.46 6.19 -11.07
C ASN A 150 -2.56 7.03 -10.14
N GLY A 151 -1.25 6.78 -10.13
CA GLY A 151 -0.31 7.52 -9.28
C GLY A 151 1.11 7.00 -9.32
N TYR A 152 1.98 7.68 -8.59
CA TYR A 152 3.40 7.39 -8.47
C TYR A 152 3.81 7.45 -6.99
N PRO A 153 3.44 6.44 -6.17
CA PRO A 153 3.80 6.44 -4.76
C PRO A 153 5.30 6.25 -4.54
N GLU A 154 5.76 6.68 -3.38
CA GLU A 154 7.08 6.32 -2.87
C GLU A 154 7.12 4.81 -2.57
N VAL A 155 8.13 4.12 -3.11
CA VAL A 155 8.26 2.65 -3.01
C VAL A 155 9.54 2.19 -2.35
N CYS A 156 10.50 3.09 -2.18
CA CYS A 156 11.75 2.77 -1.49
C CYS A 156 12.39 4.03 -0.96
N VAL A 157 12.97 3.95 0.23
CA VAL A 157 13.83 4.98 0.80
C VAL A 157 15.25 4.42 0.96
N ASN A 158 16.24 5.24 0.57
CA ASN A 158 17.65 4.97 0.78
C ASN A 158 18.03 5.43 2.19
N LEU A 159 18.32 4.48 3.06
CA LEU A 159 18.56 4.71 4.49
C LEU A 159 19.90 5.40 4.80
N ARG A 160 20.79 5.54 3.81
CA ARG A 160 22.03 6.34 3.92
C ARG A 160 21.74 7.85 3.98
N HIS A 161 20.55 8.25 3.56
CA HIS A 161 20.06 9.63 3.68
C HIS A 161 19.20 9.80 4.94
N ASN A 162 18.90 11.05 5.30
CA ASN A 162 18.11 11.38 6.48
C ASN A 162 16.61 11.55 6.19
N SER A 163 16.14 11.04 5.05
CA SER A 163 14.73 11.09 4.69
C SER A 163 13.86 10.37 5.71
N ARG A 164 12.69 10.95 6.01
CA ARG A 164 11.67 10.43 6.92
C ARG A 164 10.29 10.63 6.32
N PHE A 165 9.33 9.83 6.75
CA PHE A 165 7.93 10.09 6.45
C PHE A 165 7.46 11.35 7.18
N ILE A 166 6.90 12.31 6.45
CA ILE A 166 6.47 13.62 6.96
C ILE A 166 4.95 13.83 6.85
N ARG A 167 4.28 13.03 6.02
CA ARG A 167 2.81 13.00 5.89
C ARG A 167 2.41 11.71 5.19
N CYS A 168 1.67 10.85 5.85
CA CYS A 168 1.28 9.55 5.30
C CYS A 168 2.50 8.83 4.71
N ARG A 169 2.48 8.51 3.41
CA ARG A 169 3.57 7.83 2.69
C ARG A 169 4.65 8.79 2.16
N ARG A 170 4.41 10.11 2.20
CA ARG A 170 5.33 11.11 1.65
C ARG A 170 6.61 11.21 2.47
N LEU A 171 7.76 11.14 1.79
CA LEU A 171 9.09 11.31 2.36
C LEU A 171 9.55 12.78 2.31
N SER A 172 10.40 13.16 3.27
CA SER A 172 11.19 14.38 3.21
C SER A 172 12.33 14.21 2.20
N GLY A 173 12.80 15.34 1.64
CA GLY A 173 13.86 15.35 0.63
C GLY A 173 13.30 15.61 -0.78
N ASP A 174 14.19 15.98 -1.69
CA ASP A 174 13.83 16.41 -3.04
C ASP A 174 14.49 15.56 -4.14
N ASN A 175 15.49 14.74 -3.78
CA ASN A 175 16.23 13.92 -4.74
C ASN A 175 15.53 12.57 -4.96
N VAL A 176 14.56 12.57 -5.87
CA VAL A 176 13.71 11.41 -6.17
C VAL A 176 13.99 10.82 -7.56
N LYS A 177 14.02 9.50 -7.64
CA LYS A 177 14.04 8.75 -8.90
C LYS A 177 12.68 8.12 -9.20
N GLN A 178 12.12 8.43 -10.35
CA GLN A 178 10.98 7.68 -10.85
C GLN A 178 11.48 6.44 -11.61
N LEU A 179 10.97 5.29 -11.21
CA LEU A 179 11.25 4.00 -11.82
C LEU A 179 10.08 3.59 -12.74
N SER A 180 10.25 2.51 -13.49
CA SER A 180 9.25 2.04 -14.46
C SER A 180 8.60 0.71 -14.08
N SER A 181 8.97 0.12 -12.94
CA SER A 181 8.32 -1.09 -12.43
C SER A 181 6.87 -0.79 -12.06
N LEU A 182 5.96 -1.65 -12.48
CA LEU A 182 4.53 -1.42 -12.33
C LEU A 182 3.99 -2.19 -11.12
N CYS A 183 3.24 -1.51 -10.27
CA CYS A 183 2.55 -2.06 -9.09
C CYS A 183 1.05 -2.18 -9.35
N GLY A 184 0.46 -3.32 -9.05
CA GLY A 184 -0.99 -3.51 -8.99
C GLY A 184 -1.50 -3.29 -7.57
N HIS A 185 -2.36 -2.31 -7.37
CA HIS A 185 -2.90 -1.92 -6.07
C HIS A 185 -4.30 -2.51 -5.89
N ALA A 186 -4.42 -3.49 -4.99
CA ALA A 186 -5.66 -4.21 -4.71
C ALA A 186 -6.52 -3.55 -3.62
N SER A 187 -6.31 -2.27 -3.37
CA SER A 187 -6.91 -1.47 -2.30
C SER A 187 -8.45 -1.53 -2.26
N TYR A 188 -9.09 -1.84 -3.36
CA TYR A 188 -10.54 -2.00 -3.48
C TYR A 188 -10.95 -3.40 -3.98
N VAL A 189 -10.11 -4.42 -3.82
CA VAL A 189 -10.49 -5.83 -3.95
C VAL A 189 -10.96 -6.32 -2.58
N LEU A 190 -12.13 -5.88 -2.19
CA LEU A 190 -12.68 -6.00 -0.83
C LEU A 190 -14.12 -6.52 -0.88
N ASN A 191 -14.57 -7.15 0.20
CA ASN A 191 -16.00 -7.37 0.43
C ASN A 191 -16.67 -6.07 0.93
N ASN A 192 -17.99 -6.12 1.12
CA ASN A 192 -18.75 -4.94 1.53
C ASN A 192 -18.36 -4.42 2.91
N GLU A 193 -18.13 -5.29 3.86
CA GLU A 193 -17.77 -4.92 5.24
C GLU A 193 -16.36 -4.33 5.30
N GLU A 194 -15.41 -4.93 4.59
CA GLU A 194 -14.04 -4.43 4.46
C GLU A 194 -14.01 -3.04 3.80
N CYS A 195 -14.77 -2.84 2.73
CA CYS A 195 -14.86 -1.53 2.09
C CYS A 195 -15.47 -0.49 3.03
N TRP A 196 -16.55 -0.84 3.75
CA TRP A 196 -17.14 0.06 4.72
C TRP A 196 -16.17 0.44 5.82
N SER A 197 -15.45 -0.53 6.39
CA SER A 197 -14.40 -0.28 7.38
C SER A 197 -13.31 0.64 6.83
N LYS A 198 -12.81 0.35 5.62
CA LYS A 198 -11.74 1.12 4.96
C LYS A 198 -12.12 2.59 4.79
N ILE A 199 -13.28 2.90 4.22
CA ILE A 199 -13.69 4.29 3.96
C ILE A 199 -13.97 5.09 5.25
N ASN A 200 -14.18 4.41 6.37
CA ASN A 200 -14.35 5.06 7.67
C ASN A 200 -13.01 5.26 8.42
N THR A 201 -11.97 4.49 8.11
CA THR A 201 -10.66 4.54 8.78
C THR A 201 -9.57 5.19 7.93
N TRP A 202 -9.81 5.38 6.64
CA TRP A 202 -8.88 5.96 5.70
C TRP A 202 -8.53 7.43 6.06
N GLY A 203 -7.32 7.86 5.75
CA GLY A 203 -6.83 9.21 6.06
C GLY A 203 -7.68 10.36 5.52
N HIS A 204 -8.48 10.11 4.49
CA HIS A 204 -9.38 11.08 3.87
C HIS A 204 -10.87 10.88 4.21
N ALA A 205 -11.20 10.01 5.16
CA ALA A 205 -12.58 9.67 5.53
C ALA A 205 -13.47 10.88 5.90
N HIS A 206 -12.87 11.98 6.33
CA HIS A 206 -13.56 13.23 6.71
C HIS A 206 -13.89 14.16 5.53
N GLN A 207 -13.42 13.86 4.30
CA GLN A 207 -13.48 14.77 3.14
C GLN A 207 -14.67 14.52 2.22
N PHE A 208 -15.48 13.49 2.46
CA PHE A 208 -16.62 13.15 1.61
C PHE A 208 -17.77 12.50 2.41
N ASP A 209 -18.97 12.46 1.81
CA ASP A 209 -20.09 11.69 2.36
C ASP A 209 -19.89 10.21 2.11
N ARG A 210 -19.46 9.49 3.17
CA ARG A 210 -19.15 8.05 3.12
C ARG A 210 -20.38 7.21 2.82
N ASN A 211 -21.56 7.55 3.38
CA ASN A 211 -22.79 6.79 3.16
C ASN A 211 -23.23 6.90 1.69
N GLN A 212 -23.26 8.13 1.16
CA GLN A 212 -23.64 8.38 -0.22
C GLN A 212 -22.68 7.68 -1.19
N TRP A 213 -21.35 7.86 -0.99
CA TRP A 213 -20.35 7.23 -1.84
C TRP A 213 -20.45 5.69 -1.79
N TYR A 214 -20.60 5.12 -0.59
CA TYR A 214 -20.70 3.67 -0.40
C TYR A 214 -21.90 3.09 -1.15
N MET A 215 -23.04 3.74 -1.06
CA MET A 215 -24.24 3.28 -1.77
C MET A 215 -24.11 3.44 -3.28
N ASP A 216 -23.68 4.62 -3.76
CA ASP A 216 -23.68 4.95 -5.18
C ASP A 216 -22.52 4.31 -5.96
N LYS A 217 -21.32 4.27 -5.35
CA LYS A 217 -20.10 3.85 -6.04
C LYS A 217 -19.68 2.44 -5.68
N TRP A 218 -20.07 1.94 -4.51
CA TRP A 218 -19.69 0.61 -4.07
C TRP A 218 -20.83 -0.39 -4.18
N ILE A 219 -21.94 -0.22 -3.48
CA ILE A 219 -23.04 -1.20 -3.46
C ILE A 219 -23.74 -1.30 -4.83
N ASN A 220 -24.10 -0.16 -5.43
CA ASN A 220 -24.80 -0.07 -6.71
C ASN A 220 -23.85 0.00 -7.92
N TRP A 221 -22.57 -0.30 -7.71
CA TRP A 221 -21.60 -0.30 -8.80
C TRP A 221 -21.99 -1.27 -9.94
N ASN A 222 -21.78 -0.81 -11.15
CA ASN A 222 -21.79 -1.60 -12.38
C ASN A 222 -20.79 -1.00 -13.37
N GLU A 223 -20.54 -1.66 -14.50
CA GLU A 223 -19.53 -1.26 -15.49
C GLU A 223 -19.77 0.15 -16.10
N ASN A 224 -20.96 0.74 -15.94
CA ASN A 224 -21.27 2.11 -16.37
C ASN A 224 -21.09 3.14 -15.26
N THR A 225 -20.74 2.73 -14.05
CA THR A 225 -20.52 3.66 -12.93
C THR A 225 -19.26 4.47 -13.19
N ILE A 226 -19.39 5.81 -13.15
CA ILE A 226 -18.31 6.74 -13.36
C ILE A 226 -17.98 7.54 -12.09
N ASN A 227 -16.85 8.25 -12.09
CA ASN A 227 -16.42 9.13 -10.97
C ASN A 227 -16.29 8.33 -9.66
N LEU A 228 -15.45 7.31 -9.69
CA LEU A 228 -15.31 6.34 -8.60
C LEU A 228 -14.53 6.88 -7.40
N HIS A 229 -13.55 7.79 -7.61
CA HIS A 229 -12.79 8.33 -6.49
C HIS A 229 -13.62 9.27 -5.65
N PRO A 230 -13.63 9.13 -4.32
CA PRO A 230 -14.51 9.92 -3.46
C PRO A 230 -14.15 11.41 -3.39
N ILE A 231 -12.88 11.78 -3.69
CA ILE A 231 -12.36 13.14 -3.53
C ILE A 231 -11.93 13.73 -4.88
N ASP A 232 -11.31 12.93 -5.74
CA ASP A 232 -10.87 13.35 -7.08
C ASP A 232 -11.51 12.43 -8.15
N PRO A 233 -12.76 12.69 -8.53
CA PRO A 233 -13.49 11.86 -9.47
C PRO A 233 -12.82 11.71 -10.83
N SER A 234 -12.04 12.70 -11.27
CA SER A 234 -11.34 12.67 -12.56
C SER A 234 -10.20 11.65 -12.59
N ALA A 235 -9.55 11.42 -11.45
CA ALA A 235 -8.47 10.45 -11.32
C ALA A 235 -8.96 9.00 -11.50
N TRP A 236 -10.21 8.71 -11.06
CA TRP A 236 -10.83 7.39 -11.18
C TRP A 236 -12.17 7.52 -11.89
N TYR A 237 -12.10 7.68 -13.20
CA TYR A 237 -13.29 7.98 -13.97
C TYR A 237 -14.22 6.79 -14.12
N LYS A 238 -13.71 5.63 -14.54
CA LYS A 238 -14.48 4.40 -14.73
C LYS A 238 -13.60 3.15 -14.57
N THR A 239 -14.24 1.98 -14.63
CA THR A 239 -13.53 0.70 -14.75
C THR A 239 -13.48 0.22 -16.19
N ILE A 240 -12.45 -0.56 -16.50
CA ILE A 240 -12.34 -1.40 -17.68
C ILE A 240 -11.98 -2.83 -17.25
N LYS A 241 -12.16 -3.80 -18.14
CA LYS A 241 -11.64 -5.16 -17.92
C LYS A 241 -10.11 -5.11 -17.83
N THR A 242 -9.56 -5.83 -16.86
CA THR A 242 -8.12 -5.93 -16.67
C THR A 242 -7.46 -6.51 -17.92
N PRO A 243 -6.55 -5.78 -18.58
CA PRO A 243 -5.73 -6.32 -19.65
C PRO A 243 -4.94 -7.55 -19.20
N GLU A 244 -4.70 -8.50 -20.10
CA GLU A 244 -4.05 -9.78 -19.76
C GLU A 244 -2.67 -9.60 -19.13
N GLU A 245 -1.90 -8.63 -19.63
CA GLU A 245 -0.56 -8.29 -19.13
C GLU A 245 -0.55 -7.69 -17.71
N LEU A 246 -1.71 -7.22 -17.21
CA LEU A 246 -1.86 -6.66 -15.86
C LEU A 246 -2.49 -7.65 -14.87
N LYS A 247 -2.90 -8.82 -15.33
CA LYS A 247 -3.45 -9.84 -14.44
C LYS A 247 -2.37 -10.38 -13.51
N LEU A 248 -2.67 -10.38 -12.24
CA LEU A 248 -1.83 -10.99 -11.21
C LEU A 248 -2.20 -12.47 -11.07
N ASN A 249 -1.22 -13.34 -11.13
CA ASN A 249 -1.36 -14.76 -10.78
C ASN A 249 -1.19 -14.91 -9.26
N ILE A 250 -2.19 -14.47 -8.50
CA ILE A 250 -2.18 -14.47 -7.04
C ILE A 250 -3.05 -15.61 -6.48
#